data_46495ab3218bf0504e2a9582d283f262
#
_entry.id   46495ab3218bf0504e2a9582d283f262
#
_cell.length_a   1.000
_cell.length_b   1.000
_cell.length_c   1.000
_cell.angle_alpha   90.00
_cell.angle_beta   90.00
_cell.angle_gamma   90.00
#
_symmetry.space_group_name_H-M   'P 1'
#
loop_
_entity.id
_entity.type
_entity.pdbx_description
1 polymer ?
#
loop_
_entity_poly.entity_id
_entity_poly.type
_entity_poly.pdbx_seq_one_letter_code
_entity_poly.pdbx_strand_id
1 'polypeptide(L)'
;NDEQATKEAFEGDWFHTGDLAKIDDEGYIFICGRKKSVIVLKNGKNIFPEEMECLVNKIEGVKESFIFGKQQSSDKNDIKINVKIVFDREILKDVYGATTDEEIRKTLAGKIKTINTQMPKYKAIRGIILTEEPLIKTTTNKIKRQANLDEINKSEN
;
A
#
# COMPACT_ATOMS: atom_id res chain seq x y z
N ASN A 1 26.94 13.21 0.26
CA ASN A 1 26.70 14.63 -0.06
C ASN A 1 26.14 14.68 -1.47
N ASP A 2 24.87 15.13 -1.62
CA ASP A 2 24.16 15.29 -2.88
C ASP A 2 23.58 16.71 -2.89
N GLU A 3 24.26 17.61 -3.58
CA GLU A 3 23.88 19.02 -3.66
C GLU A 3 22.56 19.22 -4.42
N GLN A 4 22.31 18.39 -5.44
CA GLN A 4 21.09 18.43 -6.23
C GLN A 4 19.89 18.07 -5.36
N ALA A 5 19.97 16.94 -4.65
CA ALA A 5 18.92 16.52 -3.73
C ALA A 5 18.68 17.53 -2.59
N THR A 6 19.75 18.20 -2.13
CA THR A 6 19.64 19.26 -1.13
C THR A 6 18.89 20.46 -1.67
N LYS A 7 19.21 20.93 -2.89
CA LYS A 7 18.50 22.04 -3.53
C LYS A 7 17.02 21.74 -3.77
N GLU A 8 16.70 20.49 -4.13
CA GLU A 8 15.30 20.06 -4.35
C GLU A 8 14.51 19.91 -3.04
N ALA A 9 15.21 19.69 -1.91
CA ALA A 9 14.60 19.55 -0.60
C ALA A 9 14.25 20.88 0.07
N PHE A 10 14.80 22.01 -0.41
CA PHE A 10 14.56 23.32 0.15
C PHE A 10 14.04 24.31 -0.89
N GLU A 11 13.08 25.15 -0.46
CA GLU A 11 12.59 26.31 -1.20
C GLU A 11 12.70 27.54 -0.28
N GLY A 12 13.76 28.33 -0.46
CA GLY A 12 14.14 29.35 0.51
C GLY A 12 14.46 28.73 1.87
N ASP A 13 13.76 29.16 2.92
CA ASP A 13 13.90 28.64 4.30
C ASP A 13 12.97 27.43 4.59
N TRP A 14 12.19 26.98 3.62
CA TRP A 14 11.24 25.88 3.76
C TRP A 14 11.85 24.55 3.36
N PHE A 15 11.69 23.55 4.22
CA PHE A 15 12.07 22.16 3.94
C PHE A 15 10.88 21.35 3.45
N HIS A 16 10.97 20.74 2.28
CA HIS A 16 10.00 19.83 1.73
C HIS A 16 10.15 18.44 2.35
N THR A 17 9.24 18.06 3.24
CA THR A 17 9.26 16.73 3.88
C THR A 17 8.96 15.59 2.90
N GLY A 18 8.35 15.92 1.76
CA GLY A 18 7.84 14.95 0.78
C GLY A 18 6.56 14.26 1.23
N ASP A 19 5.97 14.71 2.35
CA ASP A 19 4.68 14.23 2.83
C ASP A 19 3.54 15.05 2.21
N LEU A 20 2.41 14.39 1.98
CA LEU A 20 1.16 15.02 1.58
C LEU A 20 0.23 15.07 2.79
N ALA A 21 -0.32 16.25 3.04
CA ALA A 21 -1.20 16.47 4.18
C ALA A 21 -2.46 17.23 3.75
N LYS A 22 -3.51 17.09 4.55
CA LYS A 22 -4.71 17.95 4.52
C LYS A 22 -4.74 18.74 5.81
N ILE A 23 -5.23 19.95 5.73
CA ILE A 23 -5.50 20.81 6.88
C ILE A 23 -7.01 20.95 6.96
N ASP A 24 -7.60 20.72 8.13
CA ASP A 24 -9.02 20.96 8.36
C ASP A 24 -9.31 22.43 8.72
N ASP A 25 -10.59 22.74 8.88
CA ASP A 25 -11.04 24.10 9.19
C ASP A 25 -10.60 24.59 10.59
N GLU A 26 -10.21 23.65 11.46
CA GLU A 26 -9.68 23.93 12.81
C GLU A 26 -8.14 24.06 12.83
N GLY A 27 -7.47 23.82 11.67
CA GLY A 27 -6.02 23.94 11.50
C GLY A 27 -5.22 22.67 11.84
N TYR A 28 -5.87 21.52 12.09
CA TYR A 28 -5.17 20.25 12.29
C TYR A 28 -4.63 19.70 10.98
N ILE A 29 -3.40 19.19 11.05
CA ILE A 29 -2.69 18.61 9.91
C ILE A 29 -2.85 17.09 9.93
N PHE A 30 -3.43 16.55 8.86
CA PHE A 30 -3.61 15.10 8.65
C PHE A 30 -2.68 14.63 7.52
N ILE A 31 -1.64 13.83 7.86
CA ILE A 31 -0.75 13.26 6.86
C ILE A 31 -1.51 12.18 6.08
N CYS A 32 -1.60 12.35 4.76
CA CYS A 32 -2.31 11.44 3.85
C CYS A 32 -1.38 10.39 3.22
N GLY A 33 -0.07 10.67 3.13
CA GLY A 33 0.91 9.78 2.52
C GLY A 33 2.14 10.50 2.02
N ARG A 34 2.94 9.80 1.19
CA ARG A 34 4.16 10.33 0.59
C ARG A 34 3.93 10.75 -0.87
N LYS A 35 4.43 11.93 -1.26
CA LYS A 35 4.37 12.41 -2.65
C LYS A 35 4.92 11.39 -3.65
N LYS A 36 6.04 10.74 -3.32
CA LYS A 36 6.70 9.72 -4.16
C LYS A 36 5.98 8.37 -4.21
N SER A 37 5.05 8.10 -3.28
CA SER A 37 4.30 6.84 -3.19
C SER A 37 2.95 6.89 -3.91
N VAL A 38 2.51 8.07 -4.35
CA VAL A 38 1.19 8.25 -4.98
C VAL A 38 1.09 7.43 -6.26
N ILE A 39 0.02 6.66 -6.39
CA ILE A 39 -0.34 5.95 -7.62
C ILE A 39 -1.33 6.83 -8.38
N VAL A 40 -0.94 7.26 -9.58
CA VAL A 40 -1.80 8.09 -10.45
C VAL A 40 -2.53 7.18 -11.42
N LEU A 41 -3.86 7.17 -11.37
CA LEU A 41 -4.70 6.39 -12.26
C LEU A 41 -4.93 7.12 -13.61
N LYS A 42 -5.37 6.37 -14.64
CA LYS A 42 -5.68 6.87 -15.99
C LYS A 42 -6.63 8.08 -15.99
N ASN A 43 -7.54 8.15 -15.04
CA ASN A 43 -8.50 9.25 -14.89
C ASN A 43 -7.96 10.44 -14.08
N GLY A 44 -6.65 10.49 -13.84
CA GLY A 44 -5.98 11.56 -13.09
C GLY A 44 -6.20 11.51 -11.57
N LYS A 45 -6.91 10.50 -11.04
CA LYS A 45 -7.13 10.36 -9.60
C LYS A 45 -5.88 9.81 -8.91
N ASN A 46 -5.54 10.43 -7.79
CA ASN A 46 -4.45 10.02 -6.93
C ASN A 46 -4.92 8.98 -5.91
N ILE A 47 -4.15 7.91 -5.77
CA ILE A 47 -4.30 6.91 -4.74
C ILE A 47 -3.13 7.05 -3.77
N PHE A 48 -3.43 7.12 -2.49
CA PHE A 48 -2.47 7.13 -1.40
C PHE A 48 -2.38 5.73 -0.80
N PRO A 49 -1.33 4.94 -1.11
CA PRO A 49 -1.23 3.55 -0.67
C PRO A 49 -1.32 3.41 0.85
N GLU A 50 -0.72 4.34 1.58
CA GLU A 50 -0.64 4.32 3.04
C GLU A 50 -2.04 4.40 3.70
N GLU A 51 -3.00 5.13 3.12
CA GLU A 51 -4.39 5.17 3.60
C GLU A 51 -5.03 3.78 3.52
N MET A 52 -4.79 3.07 2.44
CA MET A 52 -5.36 1.74 2.19
C MET A 52 -4.64 0.67 3.03
N GLU A 53 -3.31 0.76 3.14
CA GLU A 53 -2.49 -0.11 4.00
C GLU A 53 -2.95 -0.01 5.45
N CYS A 54 -3.27 1.19 5.94
CA CYS A 54 -3.81 1.40 7.27
C CYS A 54 -5.13 0.64 7.51
N LEU A 55 -6.00 0.55 6.49
CA LEU A 55 -7.25 -0.22 6.59
C LEU A 55 -7.00 -1.73 6.56
N VAL A 56 -6.11 -2.19 5.68
CA VAL A 56 -5.77 -3.61 5.54
C VAL A 56 -5.06 -4.13 6.79
N ASN A 57 -4.15 -3.34 7.37
CA ASN A 57 -3.41 -3.70 8.59
C ASN A 57 -4.28 -3.79 9.85
N LYS A 58 -5.55 -3.32 9.80
CA LYS A 58 -6.53 -3.52 10.88
C LYS A 58 -7.19 -4.90 10.88
N ILE A 59 -6.98 -5.70 9.83
CA ILE A 59 -7.50 -7.08 9.77
C ILE A 59 -6.66 -7.93 10.70
N GLU A 60 -7.29 -8.59 11.68
CA GLU A 60 -6.61 -9.54 12.56
C GLU A 60 -5.94 -10.65 11.74
N GLY A 61 -4.69 -10.96 12.09
CA GLY A 61 -3.87 -11.89 11.33
C GLY A 61 -3.11 -11.27 10.16
N VAL A 62 -3.28 -9.98 9.87
CA VAL A 62 -2.41 -9.25 8.95
C VAL A 62 -1.27 -8.60 9.74
N LYS A 63 -0.03 -9.01 9.46
CA LYS A 63 1.20 -8.41 10.03
C LYS A 63 1.57 -7.12 9.34
N GLU A 64 1.53 -7.15 8.00
CA GLU A 64 1.94 -6.04 7.14
C GLU A 64 1.19 -6.09 5.83
N SER A 65 1.00 -4.95 5.21
CA SER A 65 0.49 -4.88 3.84
C SER A 65 1.25 -3.87 3.01
N PHE A 66 1.27 -4.12 1.70
CA PHE A 66 1.89 -3.27 0.71
C PHE A 66 0.95 -3.09 -0.47
N ILE A 67 0.43 -1.88 -0.63
CA ILE A 67 -0.45 -1.49 -1.75
C ILE A 67 0.40 -0.99 -2.90
N PHE A 68 0.11 -1.49 -4.11
CA PHE A 68 0.81 -1.11 -5.32
C PHE A 68 -0.10 -1.11 -6.55
N GLY A 69 0.30 -0.34 -7.56
CA GLY A 69 -0.33 -0.35 -8.87
C GLY A 69 0.29 -1.41 -9.76
N LYS A 70 -0.53 -2.24 -10.41
CA LYS A 70 -0.10 -3.20 -11.42
C LYS A 70 -0.69 -2.81 -12.77
N GLN A 71 0.17 -2.67 -13.78
CA GLN A 71 -0.24 -2.42 -15.15
C GLN A 71 -0.98 -3.65 -15.73
N GLN A 72 -2.12 -3.44 -16.37
CA GLN A 72 -2.96 -4.53 -16.88
C GLN A 72 -2.86 -4.73 -18.40
N SER A 73 -2.49 -3.68 -19.11
CA SER A 73 -2.43 -3.69 -20.57
C SER A 73 -1.16 -2.97 -21.07
N SER A 74 -0.98 -2.90 -22.37
CA SER A 74 0.08 -2.09 -22.99
C SER A 74 -0.05 -0.58 -22.72
N ASP A 75 -1.22 -0.12 -22.26
CA ASP A 75 -1.42 1.25 -21.80
C ASP A 75 -0.83 1.40 -20.38
N LYS A 76 0.24 2.20 -20.27
CA LYS A 76 0.94 2.46 -19.01
C LYS A 76 0.04 3.04 -17.90
N ASN A 77 -1.06 3.65 -18.30
CA ASN A 77 -2.00 4.29 -17.35
C ASN A 77 -3.15 3.36 -16.91
N ASP A 78 -3.27 2.17 -17.52
CA ASP A 78 -4.26 1.16 -17.10
C ASP A 78 -3.73 0.39 -15.88
N ILE A 79 -3.81 1.04 -14.73
CA ILE A 79 -3.29 0.55 -13.45
C ILE A 79 -4.44 0.01 -12.60
N LYS A 80 -4.30 -1.22 -12.12
CA LYS A 80 -5.15 -1.79 -11.07
C LYS A 80 -4.44 -1.80 -9.74
N ILE A 81 -5.17 -1.50 -8.69
CA ILE A 81 -4.67 -1.50 -7.32
C ILE A 81 -4.64 -2.93 -6.81
N ASN A 82 -3.47 -3.36 -6.33
CA ASN A 82 -3.24 -4.66 -5.75
C ASN A 82 -2.65 -4.51 -4.35
N VAL A 83 -2.73 -5.58 -3.57
CA VAL A 83 -2.14 -5.67 -2.23
C VAL A 83 -1.30 -6.93 -2.08
N LYS A 84 -0.09 -6.82 -1.54
CA LYS A 84 0.68 -7.93 -0.96
C LYS A 84 0.44 -7.90 0.55
N ILE A 85 -0.02 -9.01 1.12
CA ILE A 85 -0.37 -9.15 2.54
C ILE A 85 0.58 -10.16 3.15
N VAL A 86 1.31 -9.75 4.19
CA VAL A 86 2.03 -10.64 5.08
C VAL A 86 1.08 -11.03 6.20
N PHE A 87 0.77 -12.31 6.30
CA PHE A 87 -0.21 -12.81 7.28
C PHE A 87 0.43 -13.69 8.36
N ASP A 88 -0.29 -13.84 9.47
CA ASP A 88 0.01 -14.76 10.54
C ASP A 88 -0.97 -15.93 10.48
N ARG A 89 -0.45 -17.13 10.18
CA ARG A 89 -1.26 -18.32 10.03
C ARG A 89 -1.94 -18.75 11.33
N GLU A 90 -1.24 -18.62 12.46
CA GLU A 90 -1.78 -19.01 13.75
C GLU A 90 -2.93 -18.10 14.17
N ILE A 91 -2.75 -16.79 14.03
CA ILE A 91 -3.81 -15.82 14.32
C ILE A 91 -5.04 -16.04 13.41
N LEU A 92 -4.81 -16.27 12.09
CA LEU A 92 -5.92 -16.53 11.17
C LEU A 92 -6.67 -17.83 11.50
N LYS A 93 -5.95 -18.84 11.96
CA LYS A 93 -6.55 -20.08 12.46
C LYS A 93 -7.39 -19.84 13.73
N ASP A 94 -6.82 -19.13 14.71
CA ASP A 94 -7.47 -18.91 16.00
C ASP A 94 -8.70 -18.01 15.90
N VAL A 95 -8.62 -16.95 15.09
CA VAL A 95 -9.67 -15.93 14.95
C VAL A 95 -10.75 -16.33 13.95
N TYR A 96 -10.37 -16.96 12.84
CA TYR A 96 -11.29 -17.24 11.72
C TYR A 96 -11.47 -18.73 11.41
N GLY A 97 -10.74 -19.63 12.10
CA GLY A 97 -10.73 -21.06 11.80
C GLY A 97 -10.08 -21.43 10.47
N ALA A 98 -9.33 -20.52 9.85
CA ALA A 98 -8.71 -20.74 8.57
C ALA A 98 -7.39 -21.51 8.71
N THR A 99 -7.37 -22.78 8.30
CA THR A 99 -6.24 -23.71 8.50
C THR A 99 -5.47 -23.99 7.22
N THR A 100 -6.16 -23.97 6.07
CA THR A 100 -5.57 -24.21 4.75
C THR A 100 -5.29 -22.90 4.01
N ASP A 101 -4.40 -22.93 3.03
CA ASP A 101 -4.08 -21.77 2.20
C ASP A 101 -5.32 -21.26 1.44
N GLU A 102 -6.22 -22.17 1.05
CA GLU A 102 -7.47 -21.80 0.38
C GLU A 102 -8.43 -21.07 1.33
N GLU A 103 -8.58 -21.54 2.57
CA GLU A 103 -9.39 -20.89 3.61
C GLU A 103 -8.83 -19.53 3.99
N ILE A 104 -7.51 -19.42 4.15
CA ILE A 104 -6.81 -18.15 4.41
C ILE A 104 -7.06 -17.17 3.27
N ARG A 105 -6.89 -17.61 2.02
CA ARG A 105 -7.15 -16.78 0.82
C ARG A 105 -8.59 -16.31 0.77
N LYS A 106 -9.55 -17.20 1.00
CA LYS A 106 -10.98 -16.89 1.01
C LYS A 106 -11.33 -15.88 2.12
N THR A 107 -10.80 -16.09 3.31
CA THR A 107 -11.01 -15.22 4.48
C THR A 107 -10.48 -13.81 4.21
N LEU A 108 -9.21 -13.68 3.82
CA LEU A 108 -8.60 -12.38 3.54
C LEU A 108 -9.23 -11.69 2.34
N ALA A 109 -9.58 -12.42 1.27
CA ALA A 109 -10.31 -11.87 0.14
C ALA A 109 -11.69 -11.32 0.54
N GLY A 110 -12.40 -12.00 1.44
CA GLY A 110 -13.66 -11.54 2.03
C GLY A 110 -13.49 -10.23 2.80
N LYS A 111 -12.44 -10.13 3.62
CA LYS A 111 -12.11 -8.90 4.37
C LYS A 111 -11.76 -7.74 3.42
N ILE A 112 -10.95 -7.98 2.39
CA ILE A 112 -10.63 -6.97 1.35
C ILE A 112 -11.90 -6.53 0.61
N LYS A 113 -12.82 -7.46 0.30
CA LYS A 113 -14.11 -7.10 -0.30
C LYS A 113 -14.92 -6.16 0.59
N THR A 114 -14.94 -6.38 1.90
CA THR A 114 -15.59 -5.49 2.88
C THR A 114 -14.93 -4.11 2.89
N ILE A 115 -13.58 -4.03 2.90
CA ILE A 115 -12.85 -2.75 2.80
C ILE A 115 -13.22 -2.03 1.50
N ASN A 116 -13.28 -2.74 0.38
CA ASN A 116 -13.66 -2.18 -0.92
C ASN A 116 -15.05 -1.55 -0.92
N THR A 117 -16.00 -2.05 -0.12
CA THR A 117 -17.35 -1.44 -0.02
C THR A 117 -17.35 -0.09 0.69
N GLN A 118 -16.33 0.17 1.52
CA GLN A 118 -16.18 1.42 2.27
C GLN A 118 -15.41 2.50 1.50
N MET A 119 -14.86 2.14 0.34
CA MET A 119 -14.05 3.03 -0.49
C MET A 119 -14.72 3.35 -1.82
N PRO A 120 -14.39 4.50 -2.44
CA PRO A 120 -14.81 4.78 -3.81
C PRO A 120 -14.33 3.70 -4.78
N LYS A 121 -15.13 3.35 -5.79
CA LYS A 121 -14.85 2.25 -6.74
C LYS A 121 -13.47 2.33 -7.41
N TYR A 122 -12.93 3.53 -7.61
CA TYR A 122 -11.61 3.71 -8.22
C TYR A 122 -10.45 3.34 -7.30
N LYS A 123 -10.68 3.30 -5.96
CA LYS A 123 -9.70 2.83 -4.95
C LYS A 123 -9.78 1.31 -4.71
N ALA A 124 -10.71 0.59 -5.35
CA ALA A 124 -10.92 -0.82 -5.04
C ALA A 124 -9.66 -1.67 -5.32
N ILE A 125 -9.26 -2.46 -4.34
CA ILE A 125 -8.20 -3.47 -4.43
C ILE A 125 -8.72 -4.61 -5.31
N ARG A 126 -7.97 -4.95 -6.37
CA ARG A 126 -8.37 -5.93 -7.39
C ARG A 126 -7.58 -7.24 -7.31
N GLY A 127 -6.32 -7.17 -6.91
CA GLY A 127 -5.47 -8.35 -6.78
C GLY A 127 -4.91 -8.48 -5.37
N ILE A 128 -4.72 -9.73 -4.92
CA ILE A 128 -4.22 -10.06 -3.60
C ILE A 128 -3.10 -11.07 -3.75
N ILE A 129 -1.91 -10.73 -3.24
CA ILE A 129 -0.76 -11.61 -3.07
C ILE A 129 -0.65 -11.90 -1.58
N LEU A 130 -0.57 -13.18 -1.22
CA LEU A 130 -0.44 -13.64 0.16
C LEU A 130 0.95 -14.24 0.38
N THR A 131 1.58 -13.90 1.49
CA THR A 131 2.89 -14.43 1.90
C THR A 131 3.01 -14.46 3.41
N GLU A 132 3.83 -15.36 3.92
CA GLU A 132 4.28 -15.36 5.32
C GLU A 132 5.63 -14.65 5.47
N GLU A 133 6.33 -14.41 4.36
CA GLU A 133 7.61 -13.71 4.35
C GLU A 133 7.43 -12.19 4.56
N PRO A 134 8.25 -11.59 5.44
CA PRO A 134 8.16 -10.17 5.73
C PRO A 134 8.49 -9.31 4.50
N LEU A 135 7.91 -8.11 4.42
CA LEU A 135 8.24 -7.14 3.39
C LEU A 135 9.69 -6.64 3.51
N ILE A 136 10.29 -6.30 2.38
CA ILE A 136 11.64 -5.70 2.35
C ILE A 136 11.56 -4.29 2.96
N LYS A 137 12.36 -4.06 4.01
CA LYS A 137 12.36 -2.81 4.79
C LYS A 137 13.76 -2.21 4.91
N THR A 138 13.79 -0.94 5.30
CA THR A 138 15.01 -0.25 5.74
C THR A 138 15.39 -0.68 7.16
N THR A 139 16.59 -0.32 7.60
CA THR A 139 17.03 -0.48 9.00
C THR A 139 16.13 0.26 10.00
N THR A 140 15.40 1.28 9.56
CA THR A 140 14.42 2.04 10.36
C THR A 140 12.99 1.50 10.22
N ASN A 141 12.85 0.25 9.77
CA ASN A 141 11.56 -0.47 9.62
C ASN A 141 10.56 0.15 8.63
N LYS A 142 11.02 0.96 7.66
CA LYS A 142 10.18 1.53 6.60
C LYS A 142 10.18 0.62 5.37
N ILE A 143 9.01 0.39 4.76
CA ILE A 143 8.85 -0.44 3.55
C ILE A 143 9.65 0.17 2.40
N LYS A 144 10.55 -0.62 1.80
CA LYS A 144 11.25 -0.28 0.55
C LYS A 144 10.34 -0.59 -0.63
N ARG A 145 9.51 0.38 -1.04
CA ARG A 145 8.46 0.19 -2.04
C ARG A 145 9.00 -0.38 -3.34
N GLN A 146 10.07 0.22 -3.89
CA GLN A 146 10.65 -0.25 -5.16
C GLN A 146 11.17 -1.69 -5.07
N ALA A 147 11.89 -2.03 -4.01
CA ALA A 147 12.45 -3.38 -3.83
C ALA A 147 11.34 -4.46 -3.74
N ASN A 148 10.23 -4.16 -3.06
CA ASN A 148 9.07 -5.06 -3.02
C ASN A 148 8.37 -5.18 -4.37
N LEU A 149 8.28 -4.10 -5.16
CA LEU A 149 7.76 -4.16 -6.54
C LEU A 149 8.64 -5.01 -7.44
N ASP A 150 9.97 -4.83 -7.36
CA ASP A 150 10.94 -5.60 -8.15
C ASP A 150 10.86 -7.10 -7.84
N GLU A 151 10.67 -7.45 -6.56
CA GLU A 151 10.46 -8.85 -6.13
C GLU A 151 9.17 -9.44 -6.72
N ILE A 152 8.05 -8.71 -6.64
CA ILE A 152 6.76 -9.14 -7.20
C ILE A 152 6.89 -9.38 -8.71
N ASN A 153 7.52 -8.45 -9.44
CA ASN A 153 7.69 -8.55 -10.88
C ASN A 153 8.59 -9.72 -11.30
N LYS A 154 9.59 -10.08 -10.46
CA LYS A 154 10.46 -11.24 -10.70
C LYS A 154 9.73 -12.59 -10.49
N SER A 155 8.81 -12.64 -9.55
CA SER A 155 8.06 -13.88 -9.26
C SER A 155 6.94 -14.18 -10.25
N GLU A 156 6.60 -13.24 -11.13
CA GLU A 156 5.56 -13.38 -12.15
C GLU A 156 6.12 -13.70 -13.57
N ASN A 157 7.45 -13.62 -13.75
CA ASN A 157 8.17 -13.99 -14.98
C ASN A 157 8.76 -15.39 -14.86
#